data_8e94d48c3cf8ded451eb37f778755fff
#
_entry.id   8e94d48c3cf8ded451eb37f778755fff
#
_cell.length_a   1.000
_cell.length_b   1.000
_cell.length_c   1.000
_cell.angle_alpha   90.00
_cell.angle_beta   90.00
_cell.angle_gamma   90.00
#
_symmetry.space_group_name_H-M   'P 1'
#
loop_
_entity.id
_entity.type
_entity.pdbx_description
1 polymer ?
#
loop_
_entity_poly.entity_id
_entity_poly.type
_entity_poly.pdbx_seq_one_letter_code
_entity_poly.pdbx_strand_id
1 'polypeptide(L)'
;MKITVIISYYKAIENLVIILNALNLQSNKNFELIISEDDFNEETVSFLNTHSSSYDFKIHHIFQEKDDGFRKNIMLNKAILKSNTDYLVFIDGDCIPHRHFIKEYSKSLTKGFLFIGRAVLLDEKLSLLVKQKKSIDKLNLLSIFLSRSKSKKNGIYLPYTNLSLKTRGLIGRNWGIYKQHLIDINGFDNDYIYAGVGEDVDIEWRLLKNGIKQKSIKNKAIVYHLFHEKVYSELNVTKNYKLLEAKKQANNIQCLNGLKQVQ
;
A
#
# COMPACT_ATOMS: atom_id res chain seq x y z
N MET A 1 -13.42 8.95 -10.76
CA MET A 1 -12.19 9.74 -10.99
C MET A 1 -11.03 8.81 -11.26
N LYS A 2 -9.96 9.28 -11.89
CA LYS A 2 -8.70 8.52 -12.05
C LYS A 2 -7.90 8.58 -10.76
N ILE A 3 -7.25 7.46 -10.39
CA ILE A 3 -6.38 7.35 -9.21
C ILE A 3 -5.03 6.78 -9.60
N THR A 4 -3.99 7.04 -8.82
CA THR A 4 -2.71 6.33 -8.90
C THR A 4 -2.65 5.28 -7.80
N VAL A 5 -2.43 4.03 -8.16
CA VAL A 5 -2.08 2.97 -7.21
C VAL A 5 -0.56 2.92 -7.09
N ILE A 6 -0.05 2.94 -5.88
CA ILE A 6 1.38 2.82 -5.58
C ILE A 6 1.58 1.51 -4.83
N ILE A 7 2.40 0.62 -5.41
CA ILE A 7 2.81 -0.64 -4.79
C ILE A 7 4.19 -0.44 -4.18
N SER A 8 4.31 -0.56 -2.86
CA SER A 8 5.61 -0.69 -2.19
C SER A 8 6.12 -2.11 -2.40
N TYR A 9 7.21 -2.25 -3.15
CA TYR A 9 7.69 -3.55 -3.64
C TYR A 9 9.17 -3.76 -3.31
N TYR A 10 9.52 -5.01 -2.97
CA TYR A 10 10.90 -5.46 -2.73
C TYR A 10 11.03 -6.96 -3.04
N LYS A 11 11.88 -7.31 -3.99
CA LYS A 11 12.38 -8.68 -4.30
C LYS A 11 11.34 -9.83 -4.32
N ALA A 12 10.13 -9.61 -4.78
CA ALA A 12 9.06 -10.61 -4.72
C ALA A 12 8.27 -10.70 -6.05
N ILE A 13 8.95 -11.06 -7.14
CA ILE A 13 8.37 -11.07 -8.50
C ILE A 13 7.10 -11.92 -8.60
N GLU A 14 7.05 -13.08 -7.93
CA GLU A 14 5.85 -13.93 -7.92
C GLU A 14 4.62 -13.20 -7.35
N ASN A 15 4.82 -12.44 -6.26
CA ASN A 15 3.76 -11.64 -5.66
C ASN A 15 3.32 -10.51 -6.61
N LEU A 16 4.30 -9.84 -7.24
CA LEU A 16 4.03 -8.76 -8.19
C LEU A 16 3.18 -9.25 -9.36
N VAL A 17 3.51 -10.38 -9.96
CA VAL A 17 2.74 -10.99 -11.06
C VAL A 17 1.28 -11.23 -10.65
N ILE A 18 1.04 -11.76 -9.46
CA ILE A 18 -0.31 -12.01 -8.96
C ILE A 18 -1.08 -10.69 -8.75
N ILE A 19 -0.41 -9.67 -8.19
CA ILE A 19 -1.02 -8.36 -7.98
C ILE A 19 -1.36 -7.70 -9.31
N LEU A 20 -0.47 -7.75 -10.30
CA LEU A 20 -0.72 -7.22 -11.65
C LEU A 20 -1.89 -7.93 -12.32
N ASN A 21 -1.97 -9.26 -12.23
CA ASN A 21 -3.10 -10.04 -12.72
C ASN A 21 -4.41 -9.64 -12.03
N ALA A 22 -4.39 -9.43 -10.72
CA ALA A 22 -5.55 -8.97 -9.96
C ALA A 22 -5.97 -7.53 -10.34
N LEU A 23 -5.00 -6.66 -10.62
CA LEU A 23 -5.26 -5.32 -11.14
C LEU A 23 -5.81 -5.37 -12.57
N ASN A 24 -5.38 -6.33 -13.37
CA ASN A 24 -5.94 -6.53 -14.72
C ASN A 24 -7.39 -7.06 -14.70
N LEU A 25 -7.85 -7.60 -13.58
CA LEU A 25 -9.25 -8.05 -13.39
C LEU A 25 -10.14 -7.00 -12.69
N GLN A 26 -9.65 -5.77 -12.49
CA GLN A 26 -10.44 -4.72 -11.83
C GLN A 26 -11.69 -4.34 -12.64
N SER A 27 -12.80 -4.16 -11.94
CA SER A 27 -14.07 -3.71 -12.53
C SER A 27 -14.09 -2.23 -12.96
N ASN A 28 -13.07 -1.49 -12.59
CA ASN A 28 -12.82 -0.12 -13.03
C ASN A 28 -11.35 0.00 -13.44
N LYS A 29 -11.11 0.32 -14.72
CA LYS A 29 -9.77 0.44 -15.31
C LYS A 29 -9.22 1.87 -15.29
N ASN A 30 -9.93 2.82 -14.71
CA ASN A 30 -9.53 4.23 -14.71
C ASN A 30 -8.51 4.52 -13.59
N PHE A 31 -7.30 3.93 -13.71
CA PHE A 31 -6.18 4.15 -12.82
C PHE A 31 -4.85 4.06 -13.59
N GLU A 32 -3.79 4.49 -12.95
CA GLU A 32 -2.41 4.19 -13.32
C GLU A 32 -1.72 3.51 -12.15
N LEU A 33 -0.68 2.74 -12.44
CA LEU A 33 0.10 2.02 -11.46
C LEU A 33 1.52 2.57 -11.40
N ILE A 34 2.03 2.75 -10.17
CA ILE A 34 3.45 2.96 -9.90
C ILE A 34 3.95 1.80 -9.05
N ILE A 35 4.90 1.04 -9.58
CA ILE A 35 5.67 0.06 -8.82
C ILE A 35 6.85 0.81 -8.22
N SER A 36 6.85 0.94 -6.92
CA SER A 36 7.89 1.63 -6.12
C SER A 36 8.80 0.56 -5.52
N GLU A 37 9.86 0.20 -6.24
CA GLU A 37 10.78 -0.86 -5.87
C GLU A 37 11.89 -0.32 -4.98
N ASP A 38 12.04 -0.92 -3.80
CA ASP A 38 13.09 -0.57 -2.82
C ASP A 38 14.37 -1.38 -3.06
N ASP A 39 14.70 -1.59 -4.34
CA ASP A 39 15.87 -2.32 -4.84
C ASP A 39 16.05 -2.02 -6.33
N PHE A 40 17.14 -2.53 -6.92
CA PHE A 40 17.29 -2.74 -8.35
C PHE A 40 17.33 -4.25 -8.62
N ASN A 41 16.28 -4.77 -9.25
CA ASN A 41 16.20 -6.19 -9.58
C ASN A 41 16.02 -6.40 -11.08
N GLU A 42 17.05 -6.99 -11.73
CA GLU A 42 17.04 -7.24 -13.17
C GLU A 42 15.88 -8.14 -13.62
N GLU A 43 15.46 -9.09 -12.80
CA GLU A 43 14.32 -9.96 -13.09
C GLU A 43 13.01 -9.14 -13.17
N THR A 44 12.81 -8.20 -12.24
CA THR A 44 11.66 -7.28 -12.25
C THR A 44 11.68 -6.39 -13.48
N VAL A 45 12.83 -5.80 -13.81
CA VAL A 45 12.99 -4.94 -15.00
C VAL A 45 12.70 -5.74 -16.27
N SER A 46 13.30 -6.93 -16.44
CA SER A 46 13.10 -7.82 -17.60
C SER A 46 11.63 -8.23 -17.73
N PHE A 47 11.00 -8.64 -16.63
CA PHE A 47 9.59 -9.00 -16.62
C PHE A 47 8.69 -7.84 -17.06
N LEU A 48 8.89 -6.65 -16.52
CA LEU A 48 8.08 -5.49 -16.85
C LEU A 48 8.30 -5.03 -18.31
N ASN A 49 9.52 -5.04 -18.80
CA ASN A 49 9.82 -4.73 -20.20
C ASN A 49 9.11 -5.66 -21.17
N THR A 50 8.99 -6.93 -20.82
CA THR A 50 8.36 -7.95 -21.69
C THR A 50 6.83 -7.94 -21.58
N HIS A 51 6.27 -7.72 -20.36
CA HIS A 51 4.86 -8.00 -20.09
C HIS A 51 4.00 -6.76 -19.81
N SER A 52 4.59 -5.56 -19.58
CA SER A 52 3.79 -4.39 -19.21
C SER A 52 2.74 -3.98 -20.24
N SER A 53 3.01 -4.20 -21.53
CA SER A 53 2.06 -3.92 -22.62
C SER A 53 0.84 -4.86 -22.68
N SER A 54 0.89 -6.00 -21.97
CA SER A 54 -0.24 -6.95 -21.89
C SER A 54 -1.30 -6.59 -20.85
N TYR A 55 -1.05 -5.56 -20.04
CA TYR A 55 -1.99 -5.08 -19.03
C TYR A 55 -2.81 -3.89 -19.54
N ASP A 56 -4.09 -3.82 -19.18
CA ASP A 56 -5.05 -2.79 -19.61
C ASP A 56 -4.87 -1.44 -18.90
N PHE A 57 -3.73 -1.20 -18.25
CA PHE A 57 -3.44 0.03 -17.49
C PHE A 57 -1.97 0.42 -17.63
N LYS A 58 -1.70 1.73 -17.44
CA LYS A 58 -0.34 2.24 -17.51
C LYS A 58 0.44 1.86 -16.26
N ILE A 59 1.62 1.29 -16.47
CA ILE A 59 2.59 0.92 -15.42
C ILE A 59 3.79 1.87 -15.51
N HIS A 60 4.14 2.45 -14.36
CA HIS A 60 5.41 3.14 -14.16
C HIS A 60 6.21 2.32 -13.15
N HIS A 61 7.46 2.04 -13.48
CA HIS A 61 8.39 1.40 -12.58
C HIS A 61 9.43 2.42 -12.14
N ILE A 62 9.61 2.58 -10.84
CA ILE A 62 10.69 3.35 -10.23
C ILE A 62 11.42 2.44 -9.25
N PHE A 63 12.73 2.58 -9.20
CA PHE A 63 13.59 1.71 -8.39
C PHE A 63 14.77 2.49 -7.83
N GLN A 64 15.48 1.92 -6.87
CA GLN A 64 16.78 2.40 -6.44
C GLN A 64 17.84 1.93 -7.45
N GLU A 65 18.93 2.69 -7.60
CA GLU A 65 20.05 2.25 -8.45
C GLU A 65 20.83 1.08 -7.85
N LYS A 66 20.79 0.94 -6.54
CA LYS A 66 21.37 -0.17 -5.76
C LYS A 66 20.57 -0.41 -4.49
N ASP A 67 20.62 -1.62 -3.97
CA ASP A 67 20.07 -1.96 -2.65
C ASP A 67 20.94 -1.30 -1.56
N ASP A 68 20.39 -0.28 -0.90
CA ASP A 68 21.04 0.45 0.19
C ASP A 68 20.27 0.22 1.52
N GLY A 69 19.72 -0.97 1.69
CA GLY A 69 18.85 -1.36 2.80
C GLY A 69 17.46 -0.73 2.69
N PHE A 70 16.72 -0.72 3.79
CA PHE A 70 15.35 -0.24 3.82
C PHE A 70 15.24 1.26 3.52
N ARG A 71 14.78 1.59 2.32
CA ARG A 71 14.56 2.96 1.82
C ARG A 71 13.12 3.16 1.30
N LYS A 72 12.20 2.34 1.77
CA LYS A 72 10.78 2.35 1.40
C LYS A 72 10.22 3.77 1.33
N ASN A 73 10.48 4.61 2.33
CA ASN A 73 9.94 5.97 2.40
C ASN A 73 10.46 6.88 1.29
N ILE A 74 11.75 6.79 0.98
CA ILE A 74 12.36 7.51 -0.16
C ILE A 74 11.67 7.12 -1.45
N MET A 75 11.48 5.82 -1.68
CA MET A 75 10.85 5.31 -2.88
C MET A 75 9.37 5.68 -2.97
N LEU A 76 8.64 5.65 -1.86
CA LEU A 76 7.25 6.13 -1.80
C LEU A 76 7.16 7.64 -2.08
N ASN A 77 8.10 8.46 -1.60
CA ASN A 77 8.17 9.89 -1.91
C ASN A 77 8.44 10.13 -3.41
N LYS A 78 9.37 9.38 -4.02
CA LYS A 78 9.59 9.41 -5.48
C LYS A 78 8.31 9.01 -6.24
N ALA A 79 7.56 8.02 -5.77
CA ALA A 79 6.29 7.60 -6.35
C ALA A 79 5.21 8.68 -6.26
N ILE A 80 5.11 9.38 -5.12
CA ILE A 80 4.21 10.53 -4.95
C ILE A 80 4.53 11.63 -5.98
N LEU A 81 5.80 11.97 -6.16
CA LEU A 81 6.21 12.97 -7.15
C LEU A 81 5.91 12.53 -8.58
N LYS A 82 6.15 11.25 -8.91
CA LYS A 82 5.92 10.67 -10.25
C LYS A 82 4.45 10.57 -10.63
N SER A 83 3.55 10.50 -9.65
CA SER A 83 2.11 10.31 -9.89
C SER A 83 1.47 11.51 -10.61
N ASN A 84 0.56 11.23 -11.56
CA ASN A 84 -0.11 12.26 -12.36
C ASN A 84 -1.58 12.46 -11.96
N THR A 85 -2.01 11.91 -10.83
CA THR A 85 -3.39 12.04 -10.34
C THR A 85 -3.44 12.71 -8.98
N ASP A 86 -4.58 13.31 -8.67
CA ASP A 86 -4.82 13.98 -7.39
C ASP A 86 -5.01 13.01 -6.21
N TYR A 87 -5.33 11.75 -6.48
CA TYR A 87 -5.64 10.76 -5.45
C TYR A 87 -4.73 9.55 -5.58
N LEU A 88 -4.12 9.20 -4.47
CA LEU A 88 -3.17 8.11 -4.32
C LEU A 88 -3.75 7.00 -3.45
N VAL A 89 -3.47 5.77 -3.84
CA VAL A 89 -3.82 4.57 -3.08
C VAL A 89 -2.57 3.73 -2.91
N PHE A 90 -2.25 3.36 -1.69
CA PHE A 90 -1.06 2.61 -1.34
C PHE A 90 -1.42 1.18 -0.94
N ILE A 91 -0.67 0.22 -1.48
CA ILE A 91 -0.69 -1.19 -1.09
C ILE A 91 0.74 -1.72 -0.97
N ASP A 92 0.94 -2.72 -0.11
CA ASP A 92 2.23 -3.43 -0.05
C ASP A 92 2.34 -4.48 -1.15
N GLY A 93 3.57 -4.86 -1.51
CA GLY A 93 3.90 -5.82 -2.58
C GLY A 93 3.53 -7.28 -2.28
N ASP A 94 2.79 -7.52 -1.22
CA ASP A 94 2.20 -8.81 -0.84
C ASP A 94 0.67 -8.72 -0.66
N CYS A 95 0.07 -7.61 -1.10
CA CYS A 95 -1.36 -7.33 -0.95
C CYS A 95 -2.09 -7.41 -2.28
N ILE A 96 -2.89 -8.45 -2.47
CA ILE A 96 -3.67 -8.70 -3.69
C ILE A 96 -4.99 -7.93 -3.61
N PRO A 97 -5.31 -7.00 -4.52
CA PRO A 97 -6.56 -6.25 -4.49
C PRO A 97 -7.75 -7.09 -4.96
N HIS A 98 -8.87 -6.95 -4.27
CA HIS A 98 -10.16 -7.50 -4.70
C HIS A 98 -10.62 -6.83 -6.01
N ARG A 99 -11.41 -7.54 -6.85
CA ARG A 99 -11.86 -7.06 -8.18
C ARG A 99 -12.58 -5.70 -8.19
N HIS A 100 -13.09 -5.23 -7.07
CA HIS A 100 -13.77 -3.93 -6.94
C HIS A 100 -12.95 -2.88 -6.19
N PHE A 101 -11.68 -3.15 -5.91
CA PHE A 101 -10.79 -2.29 -5.14
C PHE A 101 -10.68 -0.88 -5.73
N ILE A 102 -10.35 -0.77 -7.02
CA ILE A 102 -10.23 0.51 -7.73
C ILE A 102 -11.56 1.25 -7.76
N LYS A 103 -12.67 0.53 -8.06
CA LYS A 103 -14.02 1.09 -8.09
C LYS A 103 -14.39 1.76 -6.77
N GLU A 104 -14.13 1.09 -5.66
CA GLU A 104 -14.49 1.58 -4.33
C GLU A 104 -13.65 2.78 -3.90
N TYR A 105 -12.33 2.77 -4.17
CA TYR A 105 -11.52 3.96 -3.94
C TYR A 105 -11.93 5.13 -4.81
N SER A 106 -12.11 4.93 -6.13
CA SER A 106 -12.53 5.98 -7.07
C SER A 106 -13.86 6.65 -6.71
N LYS A 107 -14.75 5.93 -6.00
CA LYS A 107 -16.03 6.45 -5.52
C LYS A 107 -15.92 7.15 -4.16
N SER A 108 -15.02 6.71 -3.31
CA SER A 108 -14.98 7.09 -1.90
C SER A 108 -14.04 8.25 -1.61
N LEU A 109 -12.91 8.32 -2.33
CA LEU A 109 -11.86 9.31 -2.06
C LEU A 109 -12.38 10.75 -2.20
N THR A 110 -12.17 11.53 -1.16
CA THR A 110 -12.51 12.96 -1.08
C THR A 110 -11.43 13.72 -0.30
N LYS A 111 -11.28 15.02 -0.57
CA LYS A 111 -10.35 15.89 0.17
C LYS A 111 -10.70 15.91 1.66
N GLY A 112 -9.70 16.14 2.50
CA GLY A 112 -9.85 16.26 3.96
C GLY A 112 -9.92 14.91 4.70
N PHE A 113 -9.79 13.78 3.99
CA PHE A 113 -9.86 12.47 4.62
C PHE A 113 -8.72 11.54 4.21
N LEU A 114 -8.23 10.79 5.18
CA LEU A 114 -7.40 9.60 5.06
C LEU A 114 -8.33 8.37 5.07
N PHE A 115 -8.34 7.61 3.98
CA PHE A 115 -9.16 6.39 3.84
C PHE A 115 -8.34 5.15 4.20
N ILE A 116 -8.80 4.42 5.21
CA ILE A 116 -8.07 3.28 5.76
C ILE A 116 -8.84 1.99 5.46
N GLY A 117 -8.25 1.14 4.64
CA GLY A 117 -8.74 -0.19 4.34
C GLY A 117 -8.28 -1.24 5.36
N ARG A 118 -8.66 -2.48 5.11
CA ARG A 118 -8.24 -3.65 5.90
C ARG A 118 -7.94 -4.81 4.97
N ALA A 119 -7.19 -5.79 5.49
CA ALA A 119 -6.81 -6.99 4.77
C ALA A 119 -7.45 -8.24 5.39
N VAL A 120 -7.66 -9.26 4.57
CA VAL A 120 -7.72 -10.64 4.99
C VAL A 120 -6.28 -11.14 5.06
N LEU A 121 -5.83 -11.69 6.18
CA LEU A 121 -4.50 -12.27 6.30
C LEU A 121 -4.59 -13.75 5.92
N LEU A 122 -4.13 -14.06 4.72
CA LEU A 122 -4.18 -15.43 4.19
C LEU A 122 -3.27 -16.36 5.01
N ASP A 123 -3.67 -17.60 5.16
CA ASP A 123 -2.79 -18.62 5.68
C ASP A 123 -1.78 -19.08 4.62
N GLU A 124 -0.79 -19.84 5.05
CA GLU A 124 0.27 -20.34 4.19
C GLU A 124 -0.27 -21.20 3.02
N LYS A 125 -1.18 -22.14 3.32
CA LYS A 125 -1.75 -23.05 2.34
C LYS A 125 -2.49 -22.30 1.23
N LEU A 126 -3.34 -21.35 1.60
CA LEU A 126 -4.10 -20.57 0.61
C LEU A 126 -3.16 -19.62 -0.18
N SER A 127 -2.16 -19.06 0.48
CA SER A 127 -1.13 -18.23 -0.18
C SER A 127 -0.33 -19.03 -1.20
N LEU A 128 0.13 -20.24 -0.87
CA LEU A 128 0.83 -21.12 -1.80
C LEU A 128 -0.05 -21.48 -3.00
N LEU A 129 -1.32 -21.81 -2.77
CA LEU A 129 -2.27 -22.12 -3.83
C LEU A 129 -2.46 -20.96 -4.81
N VAL A 130 -2.56 -19.74 -4.29
CA VAL A 130 -2.68 -18.51 -5.11
C VAL A 130 -1.40 -18.27 -5.91
N LYS A 131 -0.22 -18.45 -5.30
CA LYS A 131 1.09 -18.33 -5.98
C LYS A 131 1.24 -19.35 -7.10
N GLN A 132 0.97 -20.62 -6.84
CA GLN A 132 1.07 -21.68 -7.85
C GLN A 132 0.16 -21.43 -9.06
N LYS A 133 -1.05 -20.93 -8.83
CA LYS A 133 -2.02 -20.66 -9.89
C LYS A 133 -1.83 -19.29 -10.55
N LYS A 134 -1.02 -18.40 -9.98
CA LYS A 134 -0.88 -16.99 -10.37
C LYS A 134 -2.23 -16.28 -10.61
N SER A 135 -3.27 -16.70 -9.86
CA SER A 135 -4.65 -16.26 -10.04
C SER A 135 -5.37 -16.09 -8.72
N ILE A 136 -6.33 -15.13 -8.70
CA ILE A 136 -7.19 -14.84 -7.56
C ILE A 136 -8.47 -15.68 -7.50
N ASP A 137 -8.70 -16.60 -8.44
CA ASP A 137 -9.93 -17.39 -8.53
C ASP A 137 -10.25 -18.20 -7.27
N LYS A 138 -9.22 -18.53 -6.49
CA LYS A 138 -9.37 -19.23 -5.21
C LYS A 138 -9.64 -18.31 -4.02
N LEU A 139 -9.60 -16.99 -4.20
CA LEU A 139 -9.88 -15.99 -3.16
C LEU A 139 -11.38 -15.66 -3.09
N ASN A 140 -12.21 -16.67 -3.00
CA ASN A 140 -13.65 -16.52 -2.75
C ASN A 140 -13.98 -16.66 -1.26
N LEU A 141 -15.17 -16.22 -0.86
CA LEU A 141 -15.59 -16.25 0.56
C LEU A 141 -15.54 -17.64 1.17
N LEU A 142 -15.95 -18.66 0.43
CA LEU A 142 -16.00 -20.05 0.94
C LEU A 142 -14.59 -20.55 1.26
N SER A 143 -13.65 -20.43 0.32
CA SER A 143 -12.25 -20.87 0.54
C SER A 143 -11.58 -20.09 1.67
N ILE A 144 -11.85 -18.78 1.79
CA ILE A 144 -11.33 -17.95 2.89
C ILE A 144 -11.90 -18.42 4.24
N PHE A 145 -13.21 -18.67 4.32
CA PHE A 145 -13.84 -19.09 5.58
C PHE A 145 -13.45 -20.52 6.00
N LEU A 146 -13.20 -21.43 5.05
CA LEU A 146 -12.72 -22.78 5.31
C LEU A 146 -11.21 -22.85 5.63
N SER A 147 -10.42 -21.83 5.24
CA SER A 147 -8.98 -21.75 5.50
C SER A 147 -8.67 -21.39 6.97
N ARG A 148 -7.37 -21.42 7.34
CA ARG A 148 -6.87 -20.88 8.62
C ARG A 148 -6.53 -19.40 8.59
N SER A 149 -6.92 -18.69 7.52
CA SER A 149 -6.70 -17.24 7.36
C SER A 149 -7.27 -16.44 8.52
N LYS A 150 -6.64 -15.30 8.85
CA LYS A 150 -7.11 -14.41 9.92
C LYS A 150 -7.89 -13.22 9.33
N SER A 151 -8.66 -12.56 10.17
CA SER A 151 -9.47 -11.38 9.78
C SER A 151 -10.44 -11.63 8.61
N LYS A 152 -10.95 -12.84 8.47
CA LYS A 152 -11.80 -13.31 7.36
C LYS A 152 -12.99 -12.40 7.06
N LYS A 153 -13.62 -11.81 8.10
CA LYS A 153 -14.74 -10.86 7.96
C LYS A 153 -14.38 -9.60 7.15
N ASN A 154 -13.08 -9.28 7.00
CA ASN A 154 -12.66 -8.17 6.15
C ASN A 154 -12.82 -8.48 4.64
N GLY A 155 -12.95 -9.77 4.29
CA GLY A 155 -13.16 -10.22 2.91
C GLY A 155 -14.62 -10.16 2.44
N ILE A 156 -15.56 -9.82 3.32
CA ILE A 156 -16.97 -9.67 2.95
C ILE A 156 -17.15 -8.33 2.25
N TYR A 157 -17.54 -8.34 0.98
CA TYR A 157 -17.75 -7.14 0.19
C TYR A 157 -19.14 -6.54 0.44
N LEU A 158 -19.18 -5.31 0.96
CA LEU A 158 -20.39 -4.60 1.35
C LEU A 158 -20.43 -3.19 0.69
N PRO A 159 -20.71 -3.08 -0.62
CA PRO A 159 -20.57 -1.82 -1.38
C PRO A 159 -21.57 -0.72 -0.99
N TYR A 160 -22.72 -1.11 -0.43
CA TYR A 160 -23.81 -0.18 -0.13
C TYR A 160 -23.81 0.34 1.32
N THR A 161 -22.87 -0.09 2.15
CA THR A 161 -22.75 0.41 3.51
C THR A 161 -22.11 1.80 3.54
N ASN A 162 -22.50 2.61 4.52
CA ASN A 162 -21.84 3.89 4.76
C ASN A 162 -20.41 3.70 5.27
N LEU A 163 -19.54 4.67 4.96
CA LEU A 163 -18.18 4.69 5.48
C LEU A 163 -18.21 5.07 6.96
N SER A 164 -17.49 4.28 7.79
CA SER A 164 -17.37 4.56 9.22
C SER A 164 -16.26 5.57 9.49
N LEU A 165 -16.49 6.50 10.42
CA LEU A 165 -15.44 7.34 10.98
C LEU A 165 -14.60 6.62 12.05
N LYS A 166 -15.04 5.44 12.53
CA LYS A 166 -14.26 4.61 13.46
C LYS A 166 -13.20 3.84 12.67
N THR A 167 -11.94 4.09 12.97
CA THR A 167 -10.78 3.41 12.41
C THR A 167 -9.95 2.76 13.52
N ARG A 168 -9.05 1.84 13.14
CA ARG A 168 -8.10 1.18 14.07
C ARG A 168 -6.66 1.63 13.78
N GLY A 169 -6.49 2.83 13.29
CA GLY A 169 -5.20 3.34 12.84
C GLY A 169 -4.83 2.84 11.43
N LEU A 170 -3.89 3.55 10.82
CA LEU A 170 -3.34 3.22 9.53
C LEU A 170 -2.44 1.97 9.63
N ILE A 171 -2.51 1.14 8.62
CA ILE A 171 -1.55 0.08 8.35
C ILE A 171 -1.16 0.23 6.89
N GLY A 172 0.11 0.35 6.56
CA GLY A 172 0.67 0.72 5.27
C GLY A 172 0.10 -0.02 4.06
N ARG A 173 -0.42 -1.22 4.28
CA ARG A 173 -0.85 -2.18 3.25
C ARG A 173 -2.14 -1.86 2.47
N ASN A 174 -2.96 -0.91 2.92
CA ASN A 174 -4.23 -0.57 2.24
C ASN A 174 -4.80 0.75 2.72
N TRP A 175 -4.49 1.83 2.04
CA TRP A 175 -5.01 3.16 2.35
C TRP A 175 -4.97 4.10 1.13
N GLY A 176 -5.73 5.20 1.20
CA GLY A 176 -5.78 6.17 0.12
C GLY A 176 -6.03 7.59 0.61
N ILE A 177 -5.54 8.57 -0.15
CA ILE A 177 -5.54 9.98 0.25
C ILE A 177 -5.50 10.92 -0.96
N TYR A 178 -5.89 12.16 -0.76
CA TYR A 178 -5.63 13.26 -1.69
C TYR A 178 -4.14 13.65 -1.63
N LYS A 179 -3.46 13.67 -2.78
CA LYS A 179 -2.00 13.85 -2.92
C LYS A 179 -1.48 15.09 -2.19
N GLN A 180 -2.22 16.22 -2.30
CA GLN A 180 -1.79 17.46 -1.66
C GLN A 180 -1.60 17.33 -0.15
N HIS A 181 -2.41 16.51 0.54
CA HIS A 181 -2.25 16.29 1.98
C HIS A 181 -0.92 15.66 2.36
N LEU A 182 -0.35 14.83 1.46
CA LEU A 182 1.02 14.31 1.64
C LEU A 182 2.06 15.38 1.39
N ILE A 183 1.87 16.21 0.36
CA ILE A 183 2.77 17.34 0.06
C ILE A 183 2.80 18.34 1.22
N ASP A 184 1.65 18.65 1.82
CA ASP A 184 1.51 19.58 2.94
C ASP A 184 2.32 19.17 4.18
N ILE A 185 2.52 17.85 4.39
CA ILE A 185 3.31 17.31 5.50
C ILE A 185 4.74 16.89 5.09
N ASN A 186 5.18 17.25 3.88
CA ASN A 186 6.47 16.86 3.28
C ASN A 186 6.63 15.33 3.06
N GLY A 187 5.52 14.61 2.77
CA GLY A 187 5.53 13.19 2.42
C GLY A 187 5.86 12.25 3.57
N PHE A 188 6.42 11.10 3.24
CA PHE A 188 6.98 10.16 4.20
C PHE A 188 8.30 10.68 4.76
N ASP A 189 8.59 10.35 6.02
CA ASP A 189 9.84 10.75 6.67
C ASP A 189 10.95 9.73 6.36
N ASN A 190 11.98 10.16 5.64
CA ASN A 190 13.08 9.32 5.17
C ASN A 190 14.04 8.86 6.29
N ASP A 191 13.90 9.40 7.51
CA ASP A 191 14.70 8.98 8.66
C ASP A 191 14.31 7.59 9.19
N TYR A 192 13.14 7.05 8.78
CA TYR A 192 12.77 5.67 9.10
C TYR A 192 13.47 4.69 8.15
N ILE A 193 14.66 4.26 8.56
CA ILE A 193 15.54 3.37 7.77
C ILE A 193 15.50 1.91 8.21
N TYR A 194 14.55 1.53 9.07
CA TYR A 194 14.37 0.16 9.54
C TYR A 194 12.97 -0.33 9.23
N ALA A 195 12.87 -1.58 8.75
CA ALA A 195 11.59 -2.24 8.54
C ALA A 195 10.84 -2.49 9.86
N GLY A 196 9.52 -2.55 9.81
CA GLY A 196 8.65 -2.95 10.92
C GLY A 196 7.55 -1.95 11.20
N VAL A 197 7.70 -1.13 12.22
CA VAL A 197 6.73 -0.12 12.65
C VAL A 197 7.41 1.25 12.62
N GLY A 198 6.64 2.27 12.30
CA GLY A 198 7.12 3.66 12.38
C GLY A 198 6.59 4.50 11.23
N GLU A 199 6.84 4.09 9.99
CA GLU A 199 6.51 4.91 8.82
C GLU A 199 5.01 5.15 8.64
N ASP A 200 4.18 4.15 8.88
CA ASP A 200 2.73 4.26 8.76
C ASP A 200 2.10 4.97 9.96
N VAL A 201 2.60 4.74 11.17
CA VAL A 201 2.16 5.42 12.39
C VAL A 201 2.56 6.90 12.38
N ASP A 202 3.78 7.20 11.90
CA ASP A 202 4.30 8.56 11.77
C ASP A 202 3.46 9.37 10.77
N ILE A 203 3.25 8.85 9.57
CA ILE A 203 2.49 9.57 8.54
C ILE A 203 1.02 9.77 8.96
N GLU A 204 0.41 8.77 9.63
CA GLU A 204 -0.93 8.92 10.23
C GLU A 204 -0.97 10.07 11.23
N TRP A 205 -0.05 10.07 12.19
CA TRP A 205 0.02 11.11 13.23
C TRP A 205 0.17 12.51 12.62
N ARG A 206 1.08 12.69 11.65
CA ARG A 206 1.30 13.97 10.98
C ARG A 206 0.08 14.45 10.20
N LEU A 207 -0.59 13.55 9.47
CA LEU A 207 -1.83 13.86 8.75
C LEU A 207 -2.96 14.29 9.71
N LEU A 208 -3.15 13.57 10.82
CA LEU A 208 -4.16 13.93 11.82
C LEU A 208 -3.86 15.28 12.47
N LYS A 209 -2.61 15.55 12.81
CA LYS A 209 -2.17 16.85 13.33
C LYS A 209 -2.35 17.98 12.33
N ASN A 210 -2.24 17.68 11.03
CA ASN A 210 -2.53 18.62 9.94
C ASN A 210 -4.03 18.74 9.61
N GLY A 211 -4.92 18.24 10.47
CA GLY A 211 -6.38 18.40 10.37
C GLY A 211 -7.09 17.39 9.45
N ILE A 212 -6.39 16.39 8.94
CA ILE A 212 -6.99 15.36 8.08
C ILE A 212 -7.76 14.35 8.95
N LYS A 213 -9.02 14.10 8.59
CA LYS A 213 -9.88 13.16 9.31
C LYS A 213 -9.75 11.74 8.72
N GLN A 214 -10.08 10.73 9.51
CA GLN A 214 -10.05 9.34 9.05
C GLN A 214 -11.43 8.84 8.64
N LYS A 215 -11.46 8.00 7.60
CA LYS A 215 -12.63 7.19 7.22
C LYS A 215 -12.20 5.75 6.98
N SER A 216 -12.99 4.80 7.46
CA SER A 216 -12.78 3.39 7.18
C SER A 216 -13.42 3.01 5.85
N ILE A 217 -12.63 2.46 4.91
CA ILE A 217 -13.10 1.86 3.67
C ILE A 217 -13.15 0.31 3.78
N LYS A 218 -13.15 -0.20 5.01
CA LYS A 218 -13.27 -1.62 5.33
C LYS A 218 -14.50 -2.23 4.63
N ASN A 219 -14.39 -3.46 4.17
CA ASN A 219 -15.45 -4.20 3.46
C ASN A 219 -15.88 -3.58 2.10
N LYS A 220 -15.19 -2.56 1.63
CA LYS A 220 -15.33 -1.98 0.28
C LYS A 220 -14.07 -2.22 -0.54
N ALA A 221 -12.98 -1.52 -0.26
CA ALA A 221 -11.68 -1.75 -0.89
C ALA A 221 -10.89 -2.82 -0.11
N ILE A 222 -11.11 -4.07 -0.47
CA ILE A 222 -10.53 -5.24 0.19
C ILE A 222 -9.19 -5.58 -0.45
N VAL A 223 -8.22 -6.00 0.39
CA VAL A 223 -7.00 -6.67 -0.05
C VAL A 223 -6.82 -8.00 0.67
N TYR A 224 -6.14 -8.94 0.02
CA TYR A 224 -5.75 -10.23 0.56
C TYR A 224 -4.24 -10.21 0.73
N HIS A 225 -3.78 -10.26 1.97
CA HIS A 225 -2.36 -10.22 2.31
C HIS A 225 -1.81 -11.64 2.32
N LEU A 226 -0.83 -11.89 1.46
CA LEU A 226 -0.15 -13.18 1.36
C LEU A 226 0.60 -13.49 2.66
N PHE A 227 0.66 -14.76 2.99
CA PHE A 227 1.43 -15.22 4.14
C PHE A 227 2.94 -15.06 3.88
N HIS A 228 3.61 -14.49 4.83
CA HIS A 228 5.07 -14.47 4.95
C HIS A 228 5.48 -14.45 6.43
N GLU A 229 6.65 -14.88 6.73
CA GLU A 229 7.25 -14.74 8.04
C GLU A 229 7.63 -13.29 8.32
N LYS A 230 7.70 -12.92 9.61
CA LYS A 230 8.16 -11.58 10.01
C LYS A 230 9.66 -11.45 9.79
N VAL A 231 10.08 -10.44 9.05
CA VAL A 231 11.49 -10.22 8.65
C VAL A 231 12.18 -9.12 9.46
N TYR A 232 11.45 -8.44 10.36
CA TYR A 232 12.00 -7.34 11.15
C TYR A 232 12.28 -7.73 12.61
N SER A 233 13.33 -7.13 13.20
CA SER A 233 13.72 -7.36 14.57
C SER A 233 13.00 -6.44 15.57
N GLU A 234 12.80 -6.90 16.80
CA GLU A 234 12.24 -6.07 17.88
C GLU A 234 13.12 -4.85 18.19
N LEU A 235 14.44 -4.97 18.01
CA LEU A 235 15.39 -3.86 18.16
C LEU A 235 15.09 -2.73 17.15
N ASN A 236 14.83 -3.07 15.90
CA ASN A 236 14.48 -2.08 14.85
C ASN A 236 13.14 -1.40 15.13
N VAL A 237 12.15 -2.16 15.58
CA VAL A 237 10.87 -1.62 16.03
C VAL A 237 11.06 -0.62 17.17
N THR A 238 11.90 -0.96 18.18
CA THR A 238 12.20 -0.07 19.30
C THR A 238 12.90 1.21 18.86
N LYS A 239 13.85 1.14 17.90
CA LYS A 239 14.51 2.33 17.34
C LYS A 239 13.51 3.25 16.66
N ASN A 240 12.64 2.70 15.82
CA ASN A 240 11.61 3.48 15.12
C ASN A 240 10.62 4.14 16.10
N TYR A 241 10.21 3.45 17.18
CA TYR A 241 9.34 4.07 18.19
C TYR A 241 10.04 5.21 18.95
N LYS A 242 11.33 5.08 19.29
CA LYS A 242 12.09 6.17 19.91
C LYS A 242 12.15 7.39 18.98
N LEU A 243 12.39 7.16 17.69
CA LEU A 243 12.40 8.20 16.68
C LEU A 243 11.03 8.88 16.57
N LEU A 244 9.94 8.10 16.51
CA LEU A 244 8.57 8.61 16.46
C LEU A 244 8.25 9.51 17.65
N GLU A 245 8.58 9.08 18.86
CA GLU A 245 8.32 9.87 20.07
C GLU A 245 9.15 11.17 20.09
N ALA A 246 10.41 11.13 19.66
CA ALA A 246 11.23 12.33 19.55
C ALA A 246 10.62 13.35 18.54
N LYS A 247 10.15 12.86 17.37
CA LYS A 247 9.49 13.71 16.37
C LYS A 247 8.15 14.27 16.84
N LYS A 248 7.38 13.50 17.59
CA LYS A 248 6.14 13.99 18.23
C LYS A 248 6.41 15.06 19.27
N GLN A 249 7.44 14.88 20.12
CA GLN A 249 7.85 15.88 21.12
C GLN A 249 8.31 17.18 20.46
N ALA A 250 9.05 17.09 19.34
CA ALA A 250 9.48 18.23 18.54
C ALA A 250 8.33 18.85 17.70
N ASN A 251 7.13 18.23 17.68
CA ASN A 251 5.97 18.62 16.89
C ASN A 251 6.28 18.76 15.39
N ASN A 252 7.09 17.86 14.83
CA ASN A 252 7.52 17.88 13.42
C ASN A 252 6.38 17.38 12.50
N ILE A 253 5.31 18.17 12.37
CA ILE A 253 4.16 17.84 11.49
C ILE A 253 4.61 17.78 10.03
N GLN A 254 5.45 18.71 9.57
CA GLN A 254 6.21 18.58 8.33
C GLN A 254 7.54 17.91 8.67
N CYS A 255 7.81 16.73 8.15
CA CYS A 255 9.11 16.09 8.38
C CYS A 255 10.24 16.90 7.75
N LEU A 256 11.40 16.89 8.40
CA LEU A 256 12.58 17.63 7.93
C LEU A 256 13.23 16.95 6.73
N ASN A 257 13.20 15.62 6.70
CA ASN A 257 13.77 14.78 5.65
C ASN A 257 12.66 13.99 4.95
N GLY A 258 12.05 14.57 3.93
CA GLY A 258 10.88 13.99 3.27
C GLY A 258 10.89 14.19 1.77
N LEU A 259 9.75 14.53 1.23
CA LEU A 259 9.46 14.64 -0.20
C LEU A 259 10.34 15.71 -0.89
N LYS A 260 10.61 16.83 -0.25
CA LYS A 260 11.46 17.91 -0.79
C LYS A 260 12.92 17.49 -0.98
N GLN A 261 13.40 16.49 -0.25
CA GLN A 261 14.78 16.00 -0.29
C GLN A 261 14.99 14.89 -1.33
N VAL A 262 13.95 14.46 -2.02
CA VAL A 262 14.02 13.44 -3.09
C VAL A 262 13.64 14.00 -4.47
N GLN A 263 13.45 15.32 -4.56
CA GLN A 263 13.23 16.06 -5.82
C GLN A 263 14.50 16.13 -6.68
#